data_60910998bbf1a33ed5dccfaa1d135b74
#
_entry.id   60910998bbf1a33ed5dccfaa1d135b74
#
_cell.length_a   1.000
_cell.length_b   1.000
_cell.length_c   1.000
_cell.angle_alpha   90.00
_cell.angle_beta   90.00
_cell.angle_gamma   90.00
#
_symmetry.space_group_name_H-M   'P 1'
#
loop_
_entity.id
_entity.type
_entity.pdbx_description
1 polymer ?
#
loop_
_entity_poly.entity_id
_entity_poly.type
_entity_poly.pdbx_seq_one_letter_code
_entity_poly.pdbx_strand_id
1 'polypeptide(L)'
;MKKTLYLMRHGQTLFNSRRKIQGFCDSPLTELGIKQAETAAKYFKEHNIIFDHAYCSTSERASDTLEIVTDLPYTRLKGLKEWNFGTFEGESEDLNPQLPYGDFFVQFGGEDQKDLQLRIANTCQKIMEEDNEVVLAVSHGAACRNFMRYWEHTSTIAQQGRIGNCCILKFEYENKEFKLVEIINHNVSDIVQV
;
A
#
# COMPACT_ATOMS: atom_id res chain seq x y z
N MET A 1 3.92 -23.60 6.42
CA MET A 1 5.05 -23.10 5.62
C MET A 1 5.04 -21.57 5.69
N LYS A 2 6.21 -20.97 5.86
CA LYS A 2 6.37 -19.52 5.95
C LYS A 2 6.34 -18.91 4.56
N LYS A 3 5.48 -17.90 4.35
CA LYS A 3 5.33 -17.17 3.10
C LYS A 3 5.72 -15.71 3.29
N THR A 4 5.93 -14.97 2.20
CA THR A 4 6.35 -13.56 2.25
C THR A 4 5.40 -12.68 1.45
N LEU A 5 4.87 -11.63 2.08
CA LEU A 5 4.11 -10.56 1.45
C LEU A 5 4.95 -9.28 1.41
N TYR A 6 5.16 -8.74 0.21
CA TYR A 6 5.63 -7.38 0.00
C TYR A 6 4.42 -6.49 -0.28
N LEU A 7 3.98 -5.73 0.73
CA LEU A 7 2.88 -4.78 0.60
C LEU A 7 3.46 -3.39 0.34
N MET A 8 3.17 -2.82 -0.82
CA MET A 8 3.77 -1.57 -1.28
C MET A 8 2.71 -0.49 -1.50
N ARG A 9 3.01 0.75 -1.11
CA ARG A 9 2.22 1.92 -1.49
C ARG A 9 2.54 2.31 -2.94
N HIS A 10 1.53 2.74 -3.69
CA HIS A 10 1.70 3.31 -5.04
C HIS A 10 2.65 4.51 -5.09
N GLY A 11 3.17 4.84 -6.28
CA GLY A 11 4.00 6.01 -6.56
C GLY A 11 3.25 7.33 -6.37
N GLN A 12 3.97 8.46 -6.30
CA GLN A 12 3.35 9.77 -6.14
C GLN A 12 2.37 10.05 -7.29
N THR A 13 1.18 10.56 -6.93
CA THR A 13 0.15 10.98 -7.87
C THR A 13 0.01 12.51 -7.93
N LEU A 14 -0.72 13.00 -8.93
CA LEU A 14 -1.09 14.40 -9.05
C LEU A 14 -1.82 14.91 -7.79
N PHE A 15 -2.72 14.09 -7.20
CA PHE A 15 -3.40 14.49 -5.97
C PHE A 15 -2.45 14.52 -4.77
N ASN A 16 -1.49 13.62 -4.68
CA ASN A 16 -0.46 13.69 -3.63
C ASN A 16 0.36 14.99 -3.74
N SER A 17 0.80 15.37 -4.94
CA SER A 17 1.57 16.61 -5.16
C SER A 17 0.77 17.89 -4.87
N ARG A 18 -0.55 17.82 -5.04
CA ARG A 18 -1.48 18.93 -4.76
C ARG A 18 -2.10 18.89 -3.37
N ARG A 19 -1.66 17.97 -2.51
CA ARG A 19 -2.21 17.78 -1.15
C ARG A 19 -3.72 17.63 -1.14
N LYS A 20 -4.25 16.75 -2.01
CA LYS A 20 -5.67 16.42 -2.08
C LYS A 20 -5.93 15.04 -1.47
N ILE A 21 -7.05 14.92 -0.77
CA ILE A 21 -7.54 13.67 -0.20
C ILE A 21 -7.85 12.71 -1.36
N GLN A 22 -7.21 11.55 -1.35
CA GLN A 22 -7.31 10.55 -2.40
C GLN A 22 -7.51 9.16 -1.81
N GLY A 23 -8.75 8.75 -1.71
CA GLY A 23 -9.15 7.41 -1.30
C GLY A 23 -9.67 6.60 -2.48
N PHE A 24 -10.99 6.61 -2.70
CA PHE A 24 -11.62 5.89 -3.81
C PHE A 24 -11.55 6.64 -5.15
N CYS A 25 -11.45 7.97 -5.14
CA CYS A 25 -11.12 8.74 -6.33
C CYS A 25 -9.68 8.45 -6.79
N ASP A 26 -9.34 8.80 -8.03
CA ASP A 26 -8.04 8.51 -8.61
C ASP A 26 -7.42 9.72 -9.29
N SER A 27 -6.11 9.69 -9.48
CA SER A 27 -5.34 10.63 -10.27
C SER A 27 -4.06 9.97 -10.79
N PRO A 28 -3.52 10.39 -11.95
CA PRO A 28 -2.38 9.75 -12.57
C PRO A 28 -1.11 9.89 -11.73
N LEU A 29 -0.16 8.99 -11.94
CA LEU A 29 1.20 9.11 -11.42
C LEU A 29 1.87 10.38 -11.97
N THR A 30 2.68 11.03 -11.14
CA THR A 30 3.59 12.09 -11.58
C THR A 30 4.88 11.48 -12.15
N GLU A 31 5.70 12.28 -12.83
CA GLU A 31 7.05 11.85 -13.24
C GLU A 31 7.88 11.35 -12.04
N LEU A 32 7.75 12.01 -10.88
CA LEU A 32 8.38 11.54 -9.64
C LEU A 32 7.81 10.21 -9.20
N GLY A 33 6.49 10.00 -9.32
CA GLY A 33 5.84 8.73 -8.98
C GLY A 33 6.32 7.56 -9.84
N ILE A 34 6.53 7.81 -11.14
CA ILE A 34 7.12 6.82 -12.07
C ILE A 34 8.55 6.46 -11.62
N LYS A 35 9.40 7.45 -11.37
CA LYS A 35 10.78 7.21 -10.87
C LYS A 35 10.81 6.48 -9.52
N GLN A 36 9.86 6.75 -8.64
CA GLN A 36 9.74 6.00 -7.38
C GLN A 36 9.42 4.52 -7.63
N ALA A 37 8.54 4.23 -8.58
CA ALA A 37 8.19 2.86 -8.95
C ALA A 37 9.39 2.13 -9.62
N GLU A 38 10.12 2.81 -10.51
CA GLU A 38 11.35 2.31 -11.12
C GLU A 38 12.43 1.99 -10.07
N THR A 39 12.55 2.84 -9.04
CA THR A 39 13.49 2.61 -7.93
C THR A 39 13.08 1.37 -7.12
N ALA A 40 11.78 1.17 -6.88
CA ALA A 40 11.29 -0.04 -6.23
C ALA A 40 11.54 -1.30 -7.09
N ALA A 41 11.34 -1.22 -8.41
CA ALA A 41 11.67 -2.30 -9.35
C ALA A 41 13.16 -2.68 -9.29
N LYS A 42 14.03 -1.67 -9.30
CA LYS A 42 15.47 -1.85 -9.16
C LYS A 42 15.84 -2.54 -7.85
N TYR A 43 15.24 -2.12 -6.73
CA TYR A 43 15.43 -2.76 -5.42
C TYR A 43 15.12 -4.25 -5.47
N PHE A 44 13.95 -4.65 -5.98
CA PHE A 44 13.57 -6.06 -6.07
C PHE A 44 14.54 -6.87 -6.94
N LYS A 45 14.97 -6.30 -8.06
CA LYS A 45 15.94 -6.93 -8.97
C LYS A 45 17.30 -7.12 -8.31
N GLU A 46 17.85 -6.10 -7.64
CA GLU A 46 19.16 -6.13 -6.98
C GLU A 46 19.20 -7.11 -5.81
N HIS A 47 18.07 -7.32 -5.15
CA HIS A 47 17.93 -8.28 -4.04
C HIS A 47 17.49 -9.68 -4.51
N ASN A 48 17.42 -9.93 -5.83
CA ASN A 48 17.00 -11.20 -6.43
C ASN A 48 15.64 -11.70 -5.89
N ILE A 49 14.70 -10.77 -5.64
CA ILE A 49 13.35 -11.10 -5.17
C ILE A 49 12.51 -11.46 -6.39
N ILE A 50 12.02 -12.70 -6.42
CA ILE A 50 11.17 -13.23 -7.47
C ILE A 50 9.79 -13.45 -6.86
N PHE A 51 8.75 -12.89 -7.48
CA PHE A 51 7.37 -13.06 -7.06
C PHE A 51 6.71 -14.21 -7.80
N ASP A 52 5.90 -15.00 -7.09
CA ASP A 52 5.06 -16.04 -7.68
C ASP A 52 3.82 -15.42 -8.30
N HIS A 53 3.26 -14.40 -7.66
CA HIS A 53 2.08 -13.67 -8.10
C HIS A 53 2.10 -12.21 -7.66
N ALA A 54 1.35 -11.37 -8.40
CA ALA A 54 1.21 -9.96 -8.08
C ALA A 54 -0.27 -9.57 -7.96
N TYR A 55 -0.57 -8.68 -7.03
CA TYR A 55 -1.89 -8.12 -6.79
C TYR A 55 -1.83 -6.61 -6.70
N CYS A 56 -2.91 -5.93 -7.06
CA CYS A 56 -3.05 -4.51 -6.75
C CYS A 56 -4.50 -4.14 -6.45
N SER A 57 -4.67 -2.95 -5.91
CA SER A 57 -6.00 -2.38 -5.77
C SER A 57 -6.64 -2.10 -7.13
N THR A 58 -7.95 -1.89 -7.15
CA THR A 58 -8.67 -1.53 -8.39
C THR A 58 -8.52 -0.06 -8.79
N SER A 59 -7.74 0.74 -8.07
CA SER A 59 -7.38 2.10 -8.46
C SER A 59 -6.25 2.08 -9.50
N GLU A 60 -6.33 2.92 -10.54
CA GLU A 60 -5.36 2.93 -11.65
C GLU A 60 -3.94 3.25 -11.16
N ARG A 61 -3.77 4.22 -10.26
CA ARG A 61 -2.45 4.54 -9.68
C ARG A 61 -1.72 3.35 -9.07
N ALA A 62 -2.46 2.35 -8.57
CA ALA A 62 -1.87 1.14 -8.01
C ALA A 62 -1.46 0.15 -9.11
N SER A 63 -2.29 -0.05 -10.15
CA SER A 63 -1.92 -0.86 -11.31
C SER A 63 -0.79 -0.25 -12.11
N ASP A 64 -0.84 1.06 -12.39
CA ASP A 64 0.25 1.77 -13.09
C ASP A 64 1.59 1.63 -12.35
N THR A 65 1.57 1.73 -11.01
CA THR A 65 2.77 1.49 -10.20
C THR A 65 3.25 0.05 -10.32
N LEU A 66 2.33 -0.92 -10.25
CA LEU A 66 2.68 -2.34 -10.31
C LEU A 66 3.27 -2.72 -11.66
N GLU A 67 2.71 -2.21 -12.76
CA GLU A 67 3.16 -2.46 -14.14
C GLU A 67 4.58 -1.91 -14.42
N ILE A 68 5.03 -0.89 -13.67
CA ILE A 68 6.42 -0.42 -13.70
C ILE A 68 7.34 -1.36 -12.90
N VAL A 69 6.83 -1.94 -11.81
CA VAL A 69 7.63 -2.76 -10.88
C VAL A 69 7.86 -4.16 -11.42
N THR A 70 6.89 -4.76 -12.13
CA THR A 70 6.95 -6.14 -12.63
C THR A 70 6.11 -6.34 -13.88
N ASP A 71 6.58 -7.23 -14.76
CA ASP A 71 5.85 -7.68 -15.95
C ASP A 71 4.94 -8.90 -15.65
N LEU A 72 4.82 -9.32 -14.40
CA LEU A 72 3.99 -10.47 -14.04
C LEU A 72 2.49 -10.19 -14.31
N PRO A 73 1.74 -11.17 -14.78
CA PRO A 73 0.28 -11.11 -14.71
C PRO A 73 -0.17 -10.85 -13.28
N TYR A 74 -1.19 -10.02 -13.11
CA TYR A 74 -1.64 -9.63 -11.78
C TYR A 74 -3.17 -9.63 -11.65
N THR A 75 -3.63 -9.70 -10.40
CA THR A 75 -5.05 -9.67 -10.05
C THR A 75 -5.40 -8.36 -9.33
N ARG A 76 -6.47 -7.68 -9.77
CA ARG A 76 -6.98 -6.46 -9.14
C ARG A 76 -8.05 -6.78 -8.10
N LEU A 77 -7.86 -6.32 -6.87
CA LEU A 77 -8.75 -6.61 -5.75
C LEU A 77 -9.29 -5.32 -5.10
N LYS A 78 -10.62 -5.21 -5.00
CA LYS A 78 -11.27 -4.08 -4.29
C LYS A 78 -10.85 -4.00 -2.82
N GLY A 79 -10.55 -5.14 -2.19
CA GLY A 79 -10.11 -5.19 -0.81
C GLY A 79 -8.78 -4.50 -0.54
N LEU A 80 -7.96 -4.26 -1.57
CA LEU A 80 -6.69 -3.51 -1.48
C LEU A 80 -6.86 -1.99 -1.69
N LYS A 81 -8.10 -1.47 -1.89
CA LYS A 81 -8.33 -0.03 -2.06
C LYS A 81 -7.96 0.76 -0.80
N GLU A 82 -7.73 2.06 -1.03
CA GLU A 82 -7.49 3.03 0.05
C GLU A 82 -8.73 3.19 0.94
N TRP A 83 -8.59 3.91 2.03
CA TRP A 83 -9.69 4.38 2.85
C TRP A 83 -10.69 5.15 1.99
N ASN A 84 -11.96 4.87 2.13
CA ASN A 84 -13.02 5.66 1.52
C ASN A 84 -13.28 6.90 2.39
N PHE A 85 -13.00 8.08 1.85
CA PHE A 85 -13.20 9.35 2.56
C PHE A 85 -14.56 10.00 2.28
N GLY A 86 -15.45 9.30 1.54
CA GLY A 86 -16.79 9.82 1.22
C GLY A 86 -16.76 11.16 0.50
N THR A 87 -17.52 12.14 0.95
CA THR A 87 -17.60 13.48 0.32
C THR A 87 -16.32 14.29 0.42
N PHE A 88 -15.32 13.86 1.21
CA PHE A 88 -13.99 14.51 1.27
C PHE A 88 -13.07 14.12 0.12
N GLU A 89 -13.46 13.16 -0.72
CA GLU A 89 -12.66 12.73 -1.87
C GLU A 89 -12.37 13.91 -2.82
N GLY A 90 -11.08 14.17 -3.08
CA GLY A 90 -10.62 15.28 -3.94
C GLY A 90 -10.52 16.65 -3.27
N GLU A 91 -10.95 16.78 -2.03
CA GLU A 91 -10.81 18.00 -1.24
C GLU A 91 -9.38 18.20 -0.73
N SER A 92 -9.08 19.36 -0.13
CA SER A 92 -7.76 19.63 0.46
C SER A 92 -7.49 18.73 1.68
N GLU A 93 -6.26 18.20 1.80
CA GLU A 93 -5.80 17.51 3.00
C GLU A 93 -5.89 18.37 4.27
N ASP A 94 -5.96 19.69 4.14
CA ASP A 94 -6.11 20.60 5.28
C ASP A 94 -7.47 20.45 5.97
N LEU A 95 -8.45 19.80 5.32
CA LEU A 95 -9.77 19.48 5.88
C LEU A 95 -9.77 18.19 6.69
N ASN A 96 -8.69 17.43 6.69
CA ASN A 96 -8.61 16.21 7.48
C ASN A 96 -8.73 16.51 8.98
N PRO A 97 -9.50 15.70 9.73
CA PRO A 97 -9.52 15.82 11.19
C PRO A 97 -8.18 15.45 11.81
N GLN A 98 -8.03 15.69 13.10
CA GLN A 98 -6.88 15.18 13.85
C GLN A 98 -6.93 13.65 13.93
N LEU A 99 -5.75 13.03 13.88
CA LEU A 99 -5.62 11.57 14.07
C LEU A 99 -5.90 11.17 15.54
N PRO A 100 -6.48 10.01 15.79
CA PRO A 100 -6.95 9.01 14.81
C PRO A 100 -8.29 9.39 14.18
N TYR A 101 -8.50 9.04 12.91
CA TYR A 101 -9.75 9.38 12.20
C TYR A 101 -10.97 8.59 12.70
N GLY A 102 -10.77 7.37 13.20
CA GLY A 102 -11.87 6.54 13.73
C GLY A 102 -13.02 6.38 12.74
N ASP A 103 -14.20 6.77 13.18
CA ASP A 103 -15.45 6.75 12.40
C ASP A 103 -15.82 8.10 11.75
N PHE A 104 -14.92 9.10 11.81
CA PHE A 104 -15.22 10.45 11.36
C PHE A 104 -15.83 10.51 9.95
N PHE A 105 -15.31 9.73 9.00
CA PHE A 105 -15.76 9.77 7.61
C PHE A 105 -17.08 9.02 7.35
N VAL A 106 -17.57 8.21 8.30
CA VAL A 106 -18.80 7.43 8.14
C VAL A 106 -20.01 8.33 7.88
N GLN A 107 -20.16 9.41 8.63
CA GLN A 107 -21.26 10.38 8.45
C GLN A 107 -21.22 11.10 7.10
N PHE A 108 -20.10 11.06 6.39
CA PHE A 108 -19.89 11.65 5.08
C PHE A 108 -19.86 10.60 3.95
N GLY A 109 -20.38 9.40 4.21
CA GLY A 109 -20.43 8.29 3.23
C GLY A 109 -19.11 7.57 3.04
N GLY A 110 -18.17 7.80 3.93
CA GLY A 110 -16.87 7.12 3.96
C GLY A 110 -16.87 5.84 4.81
N GLU A 111 -15.67 5.32 5.08
CA GLU A 111 -15.43 4.04 5.75
C GLU A 111 -14.96 4.26 7.19
N ASP A 112 -15.37 3.39 8.12
CA ASP A 112 -14.83 3.32 9.48
C ASP A 112 -13.40 2.75 9.46
N GLN A 113 -12.57 3.18 10.39
CA GLN A 113 -11.17 2.73 10.47
C GLN A 113 -11.05 1.22 10.74
N LYS A 114 -11.93 0.66 11.55
CA LYS A 114 -11.94 -0.77 11.86
C LYS A 114 -12.37 -1.59 10.66
N ASP A 115 -13.33 -1.10 9.88
CA ASP A 115 -13.79 -1.74 8.66
C ASP A 115 -12.67 -1.77 7.60
N LEU A 116 -11.93 -0.67 7.44
CA LEU A 116 -10.73 -0.63 6.62
C LEU A 116 -9.69 -1.66 7.09
N GLN A 117 -9.41 -1.70 8.40
CA GLN A 117 -8.43 -2.65 8.96
C GLN A 117 -8.83 -4.10 8.69
N LEU A 118 -10.09 -4.45 8.92
CA LEU A 118 -10.60 -5.79 8.66
C LEU A 118 -10.59 -6.12 7.17
N ARG A 119 -10.98 -5.18 6.32
CA ARG A 119 -11.01 -5.36 4.86
C ARG A 119 -9.64 -5.68 4.31
N ILE A 120 -8.63 -4.88 4.66
CA ILE A 120 -7.26 -5.10 4.18
C ILE A 120 -6.64 -6.36 4.78
N ALA A 121 -6.87 -6.63 6.06
CA ALA A 121 -6.36 -7.82 6.73
C ALA A 121 -6.93 -9.11 6.11
N ASN A 122 -8.25 -9.18 5.95
CA ASN A 122 -8.92 -10.32 5.33
C ASN A 122 -8.51 -10.52 3.87
N THR A 123 -8.26 -9.41 3.13
CA THR A 123 -7.84 -9.49 1.73
C THR A 123 -6.42 -10.05 1.63
N CYS A 124 -5.48 -9.52 2.41
CA CYS A 124 -4.11 -10.03 2.43
C CYS A 124 -4.05 -11.49 2.92
N GLN A 125 -4.89 -11.88 3.91
CA GLN A 125 -4.96 -13.26 4.36
C GLN A 125 -5.41 -14.19 3.24
N LYS A 126 -6.47 -13.86 2.50
CA LYS A 126 -6.94 -14.65 1.35
C LYS A 126 -5.86 -14.79 0.28
N ILE A 127 -5.15 -13.71 -0.05
CA ILE A 127 -4.02 -13.75 -0.98
C ILE A 127 -2.96 -14.76 -0.52
N MET A 128 -2.61 -14.76 0.77
CA MET A 128 -1.55 -15.64 1.28
C MET A 128 -2.03 -17.06 1.55
N GLU A 129 -3.33 -17.32 1.57
CA GLU A 129 -3.90 -18.68 1.63
C GLU A 129 -3.94 -19.38 0.27
N GLU A 130 -3.76 -18.64 -0.83
CA GLU A 130 -3.58 -19.22 -2.17
C GLU A 130 -2.21 -19.93 -2.29
N ASP A 131 -1.99 -20.64 -3.38
CA ASP A 131 -0.75 -21.39 -3.64
C ASP A 131 0.38 -20.49 -4.12
N ASN A 132 0.77 -19.54 -3.27
CA ASN A 132 1.85 -18.57 -3.49
C ASN A 132 2.80 -18.58 -2.30
N GLU A 133 4.09 -18.38 -2.51
CA GLU A 133 5.10 -18.26 -1.45
C GLU A 133 5.61 -16.83 -1.27
N VAL A 134 5.84 -16.11 -2.38
CA VAL A 134 6.35 -14.74 -2.41
C VAL A 134 5.43 -13.85 -3.26
N VAL A 135 4.75 -12.93 -2.61
CA VAL A 135 3.71 -12.10 -3.24
C VAL A 135 4.05 -10.63 -3.18
N LEU A 136 3.82 -9.92 -4.29
CA LEU A 136 3.76 -8.46 -4.34
C LEU A 136 2.30 -8.00 -4.31
N ALA A 137 1.96 -7.05 -3.44
CA ALA A 137 0.66 -6.37 -3.44
C ALA A 137 0.84 -4.85 -3.42
N VAL A 138 0.31 -4.14 -4.42
CA VAL A 138 0.35 -2.68 -4.47
C VAL A 138 -0.99 -2.11 -3.98
N SER A 139 -0.89 -1.29 -2.93
CA SER A 139 -2.01 -0.68 -2.23
C SER A 139 -1.73 0.82 -1.97
N HIS A 140 -2.19 1.37 -0.86
CA HIS A 140 -2.24 2.80 -0.58
C HIS A 140 -1.71 3.15 0.80
N GLY A 141 -1.53 4.45 1.08
CA GLY A 141 -0.88 4.91 2.30
C GLY A 141 -1.61 4.57 3.59
N ALA A 142 -2.91 4.88 3.67
CA ALA A 142 -3.69 4.58 4.87
C ALA A 142 -4.00 3.09 4.98
N ALA A 143 -4.27 2.40 3.87
CA ALA A 143 -4.49 0.95 3.84
C ALA A 143 -3.25 0.20 4.35
N CYS A 144 -2.05 0.49 3.83
CA CYS A 144 -0.79 -0.11 4.29
C CYS A 144 -0.54 0.16 5.78
N ARG A 145 -0.74 1.41 6.22
CA ARG A 145 -0.56 1.80 7.63
C ARG A 145 -1.55 1.09 8.56
N ASN A 146 -2.82 0.97 8.16
CA ASN A 146 -3.82 0.27 8.96
C ASN A 146 -3.58 -1.24 8.99
N PHE A 147 -3.10 -1.84 7.92
CA PHE A 147 -2.65 -3.23 7.91
C PHE A 147 -1.47 -3.45 8.86
N MET A 148 -0.46 -2.58 8.80
CA MET A 148 0.70 -2.63 9.71
C MET A 148 0.28 -2.52 11.18
N ARG A 149 -0.67 -1.63 11.50
CA ARG A 149 -1.21 -1.47 12.87
C ARG A 149 -2.04 -2.66 13.33
N TYR A 150 -2.82 -3.25 12.45
CA TYR A 150 -3.62 -4.44 12.77
C TYR A 150 -2.73 -5.60 13.26
N TRP A 151 -1.53 -5.74 12.70
CA TRP A 151 -0.55 -6.75 13.03
C TRP A 151 0.59 -6.25 13.95
N GLU A 152 0.39 -5.13 14.65
CA GLU A 152 1.42 -4.57 15.53
C GLU A 152 1.85 -5.52 16.64
N HIS A 153 0.90 -6.30 17.18
CA HIS A 153 1.12 -7.24 18.27
C HIS A 153 2.04 -8.42 17.91
N THR A 154 2.22 -8.71 16.63
CA THR A 154 3.12 -9.77 16.13
C THR A 154 4.46 -9.22 15.64
N SER A 155 4.57 -7.90 15.45
CA SER A 155 5.76 -7.24 14.90
C SER A 155 6.88 -7.14 15.92
N THR A 156 8.13 -7.30 15.44
CA THR A 156 9.34 -7.13 16.27
C THR A 156 10.11 -5.85 15.93
N ILE A 157 9.65 -5.09 14.94
CA ILE A 157 10.29 -3.83 14.53
C ILE A 157 9.35 -2.66 14.82
N ALA A 158 9.94 -1.49 15.07
CA ALA A 158 9.17 -0.28 15.30
C ALA A 158 8.37 0.12 14.06
N GLN A 159 7.10 0.49 14.26
CA GLN A 159 6.27 1.00 13.20
C GLN A 159 6.61 2.44 12.85
N GLN A 160 6.54 2.79 11.57
CA GLN A 160 6.69 4.16 11.10
C GLN A 160 5.34 4.88 11.06
N GLY A 161 5.34 6.17 11.39
CA GLY A 161 4.11 6.96 11.39
C GLY A 161 3.51 7.21 10.01
N ARG A 162 4.35 7.50 9.01
CA ARG A 162 3.94 7.81 7.63
C ARG A 162 4.54 6.79 6.65
N ILE A 163 3.68 6.23 5.82
CA ILE A 163 4.10 5.36 4.71
C ILE A 163 4.32 6.24 3.47
N GLY A 164 5.57 6.39 3.03
CA GLY A 164 5.95 7.14 1.83
C GLY A 164 5.47 6.48 0.53
N ASN A 165 5.49 7.20 -0.58
CA ASN A 165 5.21 6.62 -1.89
C ASN A 165 6.27 5.56 -2.23
N CYS A 166 5.85 4.45 -2.79
CA CYS A 166 6.65 3.26 -3.06
C CYS A 166 7.40 2.67 -1.85
N CYS A 167 7.04 3.07 -0.61
CA CYS A 167 7.50 2.36 0.58
C CYS A 167 6.97 0.92 0.55
N ILE A 168 7.85 -0.03 0.86
CA ILE A 168 7.57 -1.46 0.86
C ILE A 168 7.57 -1.95 2.30
N LEU A 169 6.50 -2.62 2.71
CA LEU A 169 6.38 -3.32 3.97
C LEU A 169 6.52 -4.82 3.71
N LYS A 170 7.58 -5.43 4.24
CA LYS A 170 7.82 -6.87 4.12
C LYS A 170 7.25 -7.59 5.33
N PHE A 171 6.29 -8.45 5.08
CA PHE A 171 5.67 -9.32 6.08
C PHE A 171 6.02 -10.78 5.85
N GLU A 172 6.28 -11.49 6.93
CA GLU A 172 6.23 -12.95 6.97
C GLU A 172 4.81 -13.36 7.34
N TYR A 173 4.28 -14.39 6.65
CA TYR A 173 2.98 -14.98 6.93
C TYR A 173 3.14 -16.44 7.32
N GLU A 174 2.68 -16.77 8.51
CA GLU A 174 2.67 -18.13 9.03
C GLU A 174 1.55 -18.29 10.07
N ASN A 175 0.90 -19.45 10.11
CA ASN A 175 -0.18 -19.77 11.05
C ASN A 175 -1.33 -18.72 11.05
N LYS A 176 -1.65 -18.17 9.88
CA LYS A 176 -2.67 -17.11 9.68
C LYS A 176 -2.34 -15.76 10.32
N GLU A 177 -1.11 -15.53 10.68
CA GLU A 177 -0.62 -14.27 11.24
C GLU A 177 0.43 -13.64 10.30
N PHE A 178 0.43 -12.32 10.26
CA PHE A 178 1.46 -11.54 9.57
C PHE A 178 2.40 -10.91 10.58
N LYS A 179 3.68 -11.00 10.31
CA LYS A 179 4.74 -10.38 11.10
C LYS A 179 5.52 -9.40 10.24
N LEU A 180 5.46 -8.11 10.56
CA LEU A 180 6.28 -7.10 9.89
C LEU A 180 7.75 -7.34 10.26
N VAL A 181 8.58 -7.57 9.25
CA VAL A 181 10.02 -7.87 9.44
C VAL A 181 10.94 -6.81 8.87
N GLU A 182 10.44 -5.99 7.92
CA GLU A 182 11.25 -4.94 7.31
C GLU A 182 10.36 -3.83 6.73
N ILE A 183 10.84 -2.58 6.81
CA ILE A 183 10.26 -1.43 6.12
C ILE A 183 11.33 -0.85 5.21
N ILE A 184 11.10 -0.90 3.90
CA ILE A 184 12.02 -0.42 2.89
C ILE A 184 11.55 0.92 2.37
N ASN A 185 12.30 1.97 2.68
CA ASN A 185 12.09 3.32 2.14
C ASN A 185 13.21 3.62 1.15
N HIS A 186 12.86 4.20 0.00
CA HIS A 186 13.82 4.64 -0.98
C HIS A 186 14.27 6.07 -0.67
N ASN A 187 15.58 6.33 -0.67
CA ASN A 187 16.11 7.67 -0.47
C ASN A 187 15.85 8.54 -1.69
N VAL A 188 15.61 9.85 -1.47
CA VAL A 188 15.40 10.81 -2.56
C VAL A 188 16.62 10.90 -3.48
N SER A 189 17.83 10.70 -2.96
CA SER A 189 19.08 10.61 -3.75
C SER A 189 19.08 9.45 -4.75
N ASP A 190 18.45 8.34 -4.42
CA ASP A 190 18.37 7.16 -5.30
C ASP A 190 17.38 7.39 -6.45
N ILE A 191 16.38 8.25 -6.22
CA ILE A 191 15.33 8.59 -7.18
C ILE A 191 15.80 9.63 -8.21
N VAL A 192 16.73 10.51 -7.84
CA VAL A 192 17.23 11.61 -8.71
C VAL A 192 18.33 11.13 -9.66
N GLN A 193 18.92 9.96 -9.44
CA GLN A 193 20.02 9.40 -10.25
C GLN A 193 19.57 8.44 -11.37
N VAL A 194 18.27 8.32 -11.60
CA VAL A 194 17.71 7.47 -12.68
C VAL A 194 17.30 8.31 -13.89
#